data_4aead52a717ba7af5ee25271ad784df5
#
_entry.id   4aead52a717ba7af5ee25271ad784df5
#
_cell.length_a   1.000
_cell.length_b   1.000
_cell.length_c   1.000
_cell.angle_alpha   90.00
_cell.angle_beta   90.00
_cell.angle_gamma   90.00
#
_symmetry.space_group_name_H-M   'P 1'
#
loop_
_entity.id
_entity.type
_entity.pdbx_description
1 polymer ?
#
loop_
_entity_poly.entity_id
_entity_poly.type
_entity_poly.pdbx_seq_one_letter_code
_entity_poly.pdbx_strand_id
1 'polypeptide(L)'
;MNIRKFLFLTLMLPAAGAWAQGNLGSLQKEVDVKDVIVTKVEYAIFSSHDSICVNPITGEQDTITVDEGMEIVTPEVFQAKREAKTAAIKKLVQRAQTRRALAPSVNADADWHYEGQQESSMAQLYYYTYPSVDADGNPVRLSAMMGVPVNTVLEDLADILTTYFTYIPWGNKLAPDWKARPSNVVIGCHVTITSNWECPTSYERYGNTSFLGWDNFTTDTGMMLFYTRYDVLRQPCCLVILPDYEGYGNTVDRPHPYLYQELTARQCVDATRYGLALYNSKVASGDARQLEDDWKTVCVGFSQGGSVSLATHKYIETNGLTDELHFAGSVCGDGPYSPVDHLLYYMTDDGTTYNDADTTYHKAGRVSMPIVMPLILKGMLDSNPYMRQYSITQFLQQNFLNTGVIDFIEAKKNPSKKDQYSTVDVNKEFRKIIKTGTHNGITIDSISSLFPYDDGENVHGSLEYMLTPECYGDFVHLTKNEAMENTFMKDLVKALESNNLTTGWTPQKRIGFYHTTYDTVVPYINLLTFIKNQDGLTYYFDDETRKRSLTAGVSPTHVGSKEQADVMIIDTNSTEDHVKAGKDFFLLGGITSPDYQLMKWVLEGKK
;
A
#
# COMPACT_ATOMS: atom_id res chain seq x y z
N MET A 1 9.13 2.59 -36.30
CA MET A 1 7.86 2.21 -37.01
C MET A 1 6.73 3.05 -36.39
N ASN A 2 5.98 3.78 -37.19
CA ASN A 2 5.12 4.88 -36.72
C ASN A 2 4.02 4.45 -35.76
N ILE A 3 4.12 4.89 -34.49
CA ILE A 3 3.10 4.82 -33.42
C ILE A 3 1.81 5.62 -33.78
N ARG A 4 1.69 6.12 -34.99
CA ARG A 4 0.62 7.03 -35.45
C ARG A 4 -0.73 6.37 -35.74
N LYS A 5 -1.01 5.13 -35.34
CA LYS A 5 -2.31 4.49 -35.57
C LYS A 5 -2.83 3.63 -34.40
N PHE A 6 -2.53 3.94 -33.14
CA PHE A 6 -3.41 3.50 -32.08
C PHE A 6 -4.59 4.49 -31.94
N LEU A 7 -5.37 4.60 -33.02
CA LEU A 7 -6.74 5.04 -32.86
C LEU A 7 -7.51 3.82 -32.33
N PHE A 8 -7.58 3.70 -31.03
CA PHE A 8 -8.59 2.86 -30.42
C PHE A 8 -9.95 3.35 -30.93
N LEU A 9 -10.54 2.57 -31.80
CA LEU A 9 -11.98 2.60 -31.96
C LEU A 9 -12.50 2.15 -30.59
N THR A 10 -12.78 3.11 -29.71
CA THR A 10 -13.74 2.90 -28.65
C THR A 10 -14.97 2.33 -29.31
N LEU A 11 -15.16 1.02 -29.26
CA LEU A 11 -16.50 0.49 -29.30
C LEU A 11 -17.23 1.32 -28.26
N MET A 12 -18.06 2.25 -28.71
CA MET A 12 -19.04 2.93 -27.88
C MET A 12 -20.02 1.85 -27.40
N LEU A 13 -19.56 1.05 -26.45
CA LEU A 13 -20.48 0.54 -25.47
C LEU A 13 -21.03 1.80 -24.78
N PRO A 14 -22.36 1.95 -24.66
CA PRO A 14 -22.94 3.09 -23.98
C PRO A 14 -22.20 3.21 -22.66
N ALA A 15 -21.77 4.42 -22.33
CA ALA A 15 -21.07 4.74 -21.10
C ALA A 15 -21.89 4.21 -19.91
N ALA A 16 -21.70 2.96 -19.58
CA ALA A 16 -22.06 2.39 -18.31
C ALA A 16 -20.98 2.84 -17.34
N GLY A 17 -21.02 4.10 -16.98
CA GLY A 17 -20.17 4.72 -15.97
C GLY A 17 -20.52 4.33 -14.56
N ALA A 18 -21.26 3.21 -14.40
CA ALA A 18 -21.47 2.58 -13.13
C ALA A 18 -20.45 1.44 -13.00
N TRP A 19 -19.85 1.29 -11.83
CA TRP A 19 -19.32 0.01 -11.38
C TRP A 19 -20.24 -1.10 -11.93
N ALA A 20 -19.68 -2.17 -12.48
CA ALA A 20 -20.50 -3.29 -12.91
C ALA A 20 -21.42 -3.59 -11.73
N GLN A 21 -22.73 -3.46 -11.94
CA GLN A 21 -23.70 -3.61 -10.86
C GLN A 21 -23.66 -5.02 -10.31
N GLY A 22 -22.61 -5.32 -9.56
CA GLY A 22 -22.66 -6.30 -8.51
C GLY A 22 -23.68 -5.76 -7.51
N ASN A 23 -24.65 -6.57 -7.12
CA ASN A 23 -25.64 -6.15 -6.12
C ASN A 23 -24.99 -6.18 -4.73
N LEU A 24 -23.98 -5.31 -4.51
CA LEU A 24 -23.30 -5.22 -3.20
C LEU A 24 -24.21 -4.67 -2.10
N GLY A 25 -25.47 -4.38 -2.42
CA GLY A 25 -26.42 -3.79 -1.50
C GLY A 25 -26.11 -2.32 -1.17
N SER A 26 -27.03 -1.68 -0.49
CA SER A 26 -26.82 -0.31 0.01
C SER A 26 -25.85 -0.29 1.18
N LEU A 27 -25.03 0.79 1.28
CA LEU A 27 -24.27 1.08 2.49
C LEU A 27 -25.20 1.23 3.70
N GLN A 28 -24.78 0.71 4.84
CA GLN A 28 -25.46 1.02 6.10
C GLN A 28 -25.37 2.52 6.36
N LYS A 29 -26.49 3.17 6.67
CA LYS A 29 -26.51 4.63 6.94
C LYS A 29 -25.70 5.00 8.17
N GLU A 30 -25.75 4.16 9.19
CA GLU A 30 -25.04 4.36 10.45
C GLU A 30 -24.30 3.09 10.83
N VAL A 31 -23.11 3.22 11.41
CA VAL A 31 -22.33 2.11 11.98
C VAL A 31 -22.45 2.15 13.50
N ASP A 32 -22.67 1.00 14.13
CA ASP A 32 -22.69 0.88 15.59
C ASP A 32 -21.38 0.23 16.06
N VAL A 33 -20.70 0.89 17.00
CA VAL A 33 -19.47 0.35 17.60
C VAL A 33 -19.68 -1.02 18.27
N LYS A 34 -20.91 -1.38 18.64
CA LYS A 34 -21.24 -2.71 19.18
C LYS A 34 -21.02 -3.83 18.18
N ASP A 35 -21.02 -3.51 16.89
CA ASP A 35 -20.74 -4.48 15.82
C ASP A 35 -19.23 -4.71 15.64
N VAL A 36 -18.38 -3.89 16.27
CA VAL A 36 -16.93 -4.05 16.27
C VAL A 36 -16.50 -4.98 17.38
N ILE A 37 -15.70 -5.99 17.04
CA ILE A 37 -15.09 -6.89 18.02
C ILE A 37 -13.59 -6.69 18.00
N VAL A 38 -13.05 -6.14 19.09
CA VAL A 38 -11.59 -6.05 19.27
C VAL A 38 -11.08 -7.43 19.68
N THR A 39 -10.24 -8.03 18.85
CA THR A 39 -9.70 -9.36 19.03
C THR A 39 -8.37 -9.37 19.78
N LYS A 40 -7.59 -8.28 19.66
CA LYS A 40 -6.26 -8.14 20.25
C LYS A 40 -5.88 -6.67 20.40
N VAL A 41 -5.03 -6.36 21.37
CA VAL A 41 -4.40 -5.04 21.54
C VAL A 41 -2.91 -5.24 21.76
N GLU A 42 -2.09 -4.49 21.05
CA GLU A 42 -0.64 -4.49 21.16
C GLU A 42 -0.08 -3.08 21.03
N TYR A 43 1.24 -2.94 21.10
CA TYR A 43 1.92 -1.66 20.90
C TYR A 43 3.09 -1.83 19.92
N ALA A 44 3.20 -0.93 18.97
CA ALA A 44 4.38 -0.78 18.12
C ALA A 44 5.32 0.25 18.77
N ILE A 45 6.58 -0.13 18.92
CA ILE A 45 7.66 0.74 19.41
C ILE A 45 8.61 0.92 18.24
N PHE A 46 8.79 2.15 17.80
CA PHE A 46 9.75 2.50 16.76
C PHE A 46 11.05 2.94 17.40
N SER A 47 12.16 2.40 16.93
CA SER A 47 13.49 2.76 17.37
C SER A 47 14.25 3.50 16.27
N SER A 48 15.03 4.48 16.69
CA SER A 48 15.93 5.22 15.80
C SER A 48 17.26 5.45 16.50
N HIS A 49 18.31 5.61 15.73
CA HIS A 49 19.60 6.09 16.22
C HIS A 49 20.10 7.27 15.39
N ASP A 50 20.94 8.09 15.97
CA ASP A 50 21.58 9.17 15.24
C ASP A 50 22.88 8.65 14.61
N SER A 51 22.98 8.78 13.30
CA SER A 51 24.19 8.49 12.55
C SER A 51 24.87 9.77 12.11
N ILE A 52 26.18 9.84 12.27
CA ILE A 52 26.98 10.95 11.75
C ILE A 52 27.29 10.68 10.28
N CYS A 53 26.75 11.51 9.41
CA CYS A 53 27.12 11.52 7.99
C CYS A 53 28.17 12.59 7.72
N VAL A 54 29.26 12.20 7.09
CA VAL A 54 30.30 13.15 6.63
C VAL A 54 30.02 13.46 5.17
N ASN A 55 29.80 14.72 4.84
CA ASN A 55 29.69 15.15 3.45
C ASN A 55 31.01 14.87 2.73
N PRO A 56 31.07 14.02 1.71
CA PRO A 56 32.31 13.62 1.06
C PRO A 56 32.99 14.76 0.28
N ILE A 57 32.29 15.88 0.04
CA ILE A 57 32.81 17.04 -0.69
C ILE A 57 33.31 18.12 0.26
N THR A 58 32.54 18.44 1.32
CA THR A 58 32.85 19.54 2.23
C THR A 58 33.56 19.08 3.49
N GLY A 59 33.50 17.80 3.84
CA GLY A 59 34.01 17.27 5.10
C GLY A 59 33.16 17.66 6.32
N GLU A 60 32.03 18.35 6.12
CA GLU A 60 31.12 18.72 7.20
C GLU A 60 30.44 17.47 7.74
N GLN A 61 30.32 17.42 9.05
CA GLN A 61 29.58 16.37 9.73
C GLN A 61 28.13 16.83 9.96
N ASP A 62 27.20 16.03 9.52
CA ASP A 62 25.78 16.22 9.81
C ASP A 62 25.23 15.00 10.55
N THR A 63 24.33 15.23 11.47
CA THR A 63 23.68 14.15 12.23
C THR A 63 22.34 13.85 11.58
N ILE A 64 22.21 12.65 11.03
CA ILE A 64 20.94 12.15 10.50
C ILE A 64 20.38 11.09 11.46
N THR A 65 19.11 11.20 11.75
CA THR A 65 18.39 10.16 12.48
C THR A 65 18.05 9.04 11.52
N VAL A 66 18.53 7.84 11.81
CA VAL A 66 18.24 6.63 11.04
C VAL A 66 17.24 5.80 11.80
N ASP A 67 16.15 5.42 11.13
CA ASP A 67 15.15 4.54 11.71
C ASP A 67 15.65 3.09 11.66
N GLU A 68 15.78 2.43 12.81
CA GLU A 68 16.39 1.10 12.90
C GLU A 68 15.38 -0.05 12.92
N GLY A 69 14.12 0.20 13.25
CA GLY A 69 13.13 -0.87 13.27
C GLY A 69 11.86 -0.58 14.05
N MET A 70 11.01 -1.57 14.05
CA MET A 70 9.75 -1.58 14.78
C MET A 70 9.64 -2.88 15.57
N GLU A 71 9.36 -2.76 16.87
CA GLU A 71 9.06 -3.90 17.75
C GLU A 71 7.57 -3.84 18.14
N ILE A 72 6.85 -4.93 17.96
CA ILE A 72 5.48 -5.05 18.46
C ILE A 72 5.50 -5.83 19.78
N VAL A 73 4.90 -5.26 20.81
CA VAL A 73 4.91 -5.82 22.16
C VAL A 73 3.51 -5.88 22.75
N THR A 74 3.32 -6.79 23.73
CA THR A 74 2.06 -6.84 24.49
C THR A 74 1.91 -5.61 25.41
N PRO A 75 0.68 -5.30 25.87
CA PRO A 75 0.45 -4.21 26.81
C PRO A 75 1.31 -4.30 28.09
N GLU A 76 1.53 -5.50 28.61
CA GLU A 76 2.31 -5.72 29.83
C GLU A 76 3.80 -5.39 29.60
N VAL A 77 4.35 -5.83 28.45
CA VAL A 77 5.74 -5.55 28.08
C VAL A 77 5.92 -4.06 27.83
N PHE A 78 4.97 -3.43 27.12
CA PHE A 78 4.96 -2.00 26.91
C PHE A 78 4.99 -1.22 28.22
N GLN A 79 4.08 -1.54 29.15
CA GLN A 79 3.99 -0.89 30.45
C GLN A 79 5.28 -1.06 31.25
N ALA A 80 5.87 -2.26 31.26
CA ALA A 80 7.13 -2.52 31.95
C ALA A 80 8.30 -1.71 31.37
N LYS A 81 8.41 -1.63 30.04
CA LYS A 81 9.42 -0.79 29.38
C LYS A 81 9.24 0.70 29.74
N ARG A 82 8.02 1.20 29.73
CA ARG A 82 7.67 2.57 30.09
C ARG A 82 8.03 2.89 31.55
N GLU A 83 7.70 2.02 32.49
CA GLU A 83 8.05 2.18 33.89
C GLU A 83 9.56 2.17 34.14
N ALA A 84 10.29 1.25 33.49
CA ALA A 84 11.74 1.19 33.57
C ALA A 84 12.40 2.49 33.05
N LYS A 85 11.91 3.03 31.94
CA LYS A 85 12.42 4.27 31.36
C LYS A 85 12.10 5.48 32.24
N THR A 86 10.89 5.57 32.74
CA THR A 86 10.49 6.61 33.71
C THR A 86 11.36 6.59 34.95
N ALA A 87 11.67 5.39 35.48
CA ALA A 87 12.56 5.24 36.65
C ALA A 87 14.01 5.67 36.32
N ALA A 88 14.51 5.36 35.13
CA ALA A 88 15.85 5.78 34.69
C ALA A 88 15.94 7.30 34.57
N ILE A 89 14.94 7.95 33.95
CA ILE A 89 14.86 9.40 33.85
C ILE A 89 14.83 10.07 35.22
N LYS A 90 13.99 9.57 36.16
CA LYS A 90 13.94 10.09 37.53
C LYS A 90 15.32 10.03 38.22
N LYS A 91 16.06 8.93 38.04
CA LYS A 91 17.43 8.80 38.57
C LYS A 91 18.40 9.83 37.95
N LEU A 92 18.29 10.08 36.61
CA LEU A 92 19.12 11.08 35.94
C LEU A 92 18.83 12.50 36.45
N VAL A 93 17.55 12.87 36.58
CA VAL A 93 17.13 14.16 37.14
C VAL A 93 17.63 14.33 38.57
N GLN A 94 17.49 13.32 39.43
CA GLN A 94 18.00 13.38 40.80
C GLN A 94 19.53 13.55 40.83
N ARG A 95 20.28 12.84 39.98
CA ARG A 95 21.75 13.01 39.86
C ARG A 95 22.13 14.42 39.39
N ALA A 96 21.42 14.96 38.42
CA ALA A 96 21.65 16.32 37.93
C ALA A 96 21.37 17.37 39.01
N GLN A 97 20.29 17.20 39.80
CA GLN A 97 19.98 18.07 40.94
C GLN A 97 21.03 17.99 42.04
N THR A 98 21.50 16.79 42.37
CA THR A 98 22.56 16.60 43.35
C THR A 98 23.88 17.24 42.92
N ARG A 99 24.27 17.08 41.63
CA ARG A 99 25.47 17.73 41.08
C ARG A 99 25.35 19.26 41.07
N ARG A 100 24.17 19.80 40.73
CA ARG A 100 23.93 21.26 40.76
C ARG A 100 23.97 21.84 42.16
N ALA A 101 23.57 21.08 43.15
CA ALA A 101 23.66 21.47 44.56
C ALA A 101 25.11 21.43 45.07
N LEU A 102 25.98 20.57 44.52
CA LEU A 102 27.35 20.35 44.96
C LEU A 102 28.40 21.20 44.19
N ALA A 103 28.07 21.75 43.03
CA ALA A 103 28.99 22.51 42.20
C ALA A 103 28.27 23.65 41.45
N PRO A 104 28.12 24.82 42.09
CA PRO A 104 27.42 25.98 41.49
C PRO A 104 28.14 26.65 40.32
N SER A 105 29.33 26.22 39.92
CA SER A 105 30.21 26.94 38.98
C SER A 105 30.85 26.11 37.87
N VAL A 106 30.28 24.99 37.50
CA VAL A 106 30.79 24.21 36.36
C VAL A 106 29.93 24.47 35.14
N ASN A 107 30.58 24.98 34.08
CA ASN A 107 29.96 25.22 32.76
C ASN A 107 29.14 24.04 32.27
N ALA A 108 27.97 24.35 31.71
CA ALA A 108 26.96 23.39 31.26
C ALA A 108 27.27 22.72 29.90
N ASP A 109 28.54 22.77 29.48
CA ASP A 109 28.99 22.16 28.22
C ASP A 109 29.57 20.75 28.42
N ALA A 110 28.94 19.93 29.24
CA ALA A 110 29.31 18.54 29.30
C ALA A 110 28.41 17.75 28.31
N ASP A 111 29.06 17.32 27.24
CA ASP A 111 28.55 16.38 26.24
C ASP A 111 27.68 15.27 26.85
N TRP A 112 26.38 15.36 26.62
CA TRP A 112 25.43 14.30 26.92
C TRP A 112 25.33 13.41 25.68
N HIS A 113 26.35 12.63 25.39
CA HIS A 113 26.23 11.53 24.45
C HIS A 113 25.50 10.39 25.14
N TYR A 114 24.24 10.18 24.78
CA TYR A 114 23.52 8.97 25.08
C TYR A 114 23.79 8.00 23.93
N GLU A 115 24.79 7.13 24.09
CA GLU A 115 25.00 5.97 23.23
C GLU A 115 23.91 4.94 23.55
N GLY A 116 22.81 4.98 22.83
CA GLY A 116 21.71 4.01 22.97
C GLY A 116 20.64 4.26 21.91
N GLN A 117 20.04 3.18 21.44
CA GLN A 117 18.83 3.26 20.60
C GLN A 117 17.80 4.18 21.26
N GLN A 118 17.41 5.24 20.58
CA GLN A 118 16.33 6.11 21.02
C GLN A 118 15.02 5.53 20.49
N GLU A 119 14.13 5.13 21.39
CA GLU A 119 12.74 4.86 21.01
C GLU A 119 12.10 6.19 20.62
N SER A 120 11.81 6.36 19.32
CA SER A 120 11.43 7.66 18.77
C SER A 120 9.94 7.92 18.79
N SER A 121 9.10 6.88 18.77
CA SER A 121 7.64 7.01 18.84
C SER A 121 6.97 5.66 19.08
N MET A 122 5.67 5.69 19.39
CA MET A 122 4.89 4.50 19.70
C MET A 122 3.49 4.60 19.12
N ALA A 123 2.88 3.44 18.84
CA ALA A 123 1.49 3.34 18.46
C ALA A 123 0.80 2.21 19.24
N GLN A 124 -0.44 2.44 19.64
CA GLN A 124 -1.31 1.39 20.14
C GLN A 124 -2.04 0.75 18.97
N LEU A 125 -1.97 -0.57 18.87
CA LEU A 125 -2.55 -1.34 17.78
C LEU A 125 -3.80 -2.06 18.27
N TYR A 126 -4.95 -1.78 17.64
CA TYR A 126 -6.20 -2.48 17.84
C TYR A 126 -6.47 -3.39 16.64
N TYR A 127 -6.52 -4.68 16.87
CA TYR A 127 -6.95 -5.67 15.90
C TYR A 127 -8.45 -5.88 16.08
N TYR A 128 -9.23 -5.64 15.04
CA TYR A 128 -10.68 -5.71 15.16
C TYR A 128 -11.34 -6.37 13.96
N THR A 129 -12.54 -6.90 14.18
CA THR A 129 -13.40 -7.39 13.11
C THR A 129 -14.63 -6.51 12.98
N TYR A 130 -15.13 -6.39 11.76
CA TYR A 130 -16.25 -5.52 11.40
C TYR A 130 -17.15 -6.17 10.36
N PRO A 131 -18.46 -5.84 10.32
CA PRO A 131 -19.35 -6.32 9.29
C PRO A 131 -19.13 -5.59 7.96
N SER A 132 -19.23 -6.34 6.86
CA SER A 132 -19.21 -5.84 5.48
C SER A 132 -20.03 -6.78 4.60
N VAL A 133 -19.79 -6.77 3.28
CA VAL A 133 -20.45 -7.66 2.33
C VAL A 133 -19.40 -8.38 1.47
N ASP A 134 -19.77 -9.57 0.99
CA ASP A 134 -19.03 -10.30 -0.02
C ASP A 134 -19.45 -9.89 -1.45
N ALA A 135 -18.87 -10.54 -2.46
CA ALA A 135 -19.13 -10.26 -3.86
C ALA A 135 -20.60 -10.50 -4.30
N ASP A 136 -21.37 -11.21 -3.51
CA ASP A 136 -22.81 -11.45 -3.72
C ASP A 136 -23.70 -10.47 -2.94
N GLY A 137 -23.11 -9.57 -2.16
CA GLY A 137 -23.82 -8.68 -1.25
C GLY A 137 -24.27 -9.36 0.05
N ASN A 138 -23.84 -10.62 0.30
CA ASN A 138 -24.15 -11.29 1.56
C ASN A 138 -23.29 -10.73 2.70
N PRO A 139 -23.82 -10.71 3.93
CA PRO A 139 -23.05 -10.28 5.08
C PRO A 139 -21.79 -11.13 5.29
N VAL A 140 -20.65 -10.47 5.48
CA VAL A 140 -19.37 -11.08 5.85
C VAL A 140 -18.74 -10.28 6.97
N ARG A 141 -17.97 -10.94 7.82
CA ARG A 141 -17.20 -10.28 8.87
C ARG A 141 -15.73 -10.29 8.49
N LEU A 142 -15.20 -9.11 8.23
CA LEU A 142 -13.80 -8.88 7.85
C LEU A 142 -12.98 -8.43 9.05
N SER A 143 -11.68 -8.27 8.86
CA SER A 143 -10.75 -7.79 9.87
C SER A 143 -9.88 -6.64 9.38
N ALA A 144 -9.44 -5.83 10.33
CA ALA A 144 -8.53 -4.73 10.11
C ALA A 144 -7.68 -4.45 11.36
N MET A 145 -6.57 -3.76 11.17
CA MET A 145 -5.76 -3.21 12.25
C MET A 145 -5.89 -1.68 12.27
N MET A 146 -5.99 -1.11 13.46
CA MET A 146 -5.98 0.33 13.67
C MET A 146 -4.78 0.71 14.53
N GLY A 147 -3.91 1.58 14.00
CA GLY A 147 -2.79 2.18 14.73
C GLY A 147 -3.17 3.55 15.28
N VAL A 148 -3.12 3.68 16.60
CA VAL A 148 -3.40 4.93 17.32
C VAL A 148 -2.08 5.51 17.84
N PRO A 149 -1.72 6.74 17.50
CA PRO A 149 -0.49 7.37 17.99
C PRO A 149 -0.43 7.45 19.51
N VAL A 150 0.75 7.22 20.05
CA VAL A 150 1.06 7.37 21.49
C VAL A 150 2.24 8.33 21.62
N ASN A 151 2.18 9.23 22.60
CA ASN A 151 3.24 10.19 22.85
C ASN A 151 4.60 9.53 23.12
N THR A 152 5.64 10.21 22.70
CA THR A 152 7.03 9.76 22.88
C THR A 152 7.52 9.99 24.30
N VAL A 153 8.64 9.36 24.63
CA VAL A 153 9.30 9.53 25.93
C VAL A 153 9.88 10.94 26.14
N LEU A 154 10.15 11.70 25.08
CA LEU A 154 10.59 13.10 25.19
C LEU A 154 9.47 13.98 25.76
N GLU A 155 8.22 13.69 25.46
CA GLU A 155 7.07 14.37 26.07
C GLU A 155 6.89 13.94 27.52
N ASP A 156 7.10 12.65 27.87
CA ASP A 156 7.18 12.19 29.25
C ASP A 156 8.32 12.89 30.00
N LEU A 157 9.45 13.18 29.34
CA LEU A 157 10.56 13.93 29.93
C LEU A 157 10.19 15.40 30.18
N ALA A 158 9.53 16.05 29.23
CA ALA A 158 9.03 17.41 29.42
C ALA A 158 8.02 17.49 30.57
N ASP A 159 7.17 16.48 30.73
CA ASP A 159 6.20 16.35 31.83
C ASP A 159 6.90 16.12 33.17
N ILE A 160 7.93 15.29 33.21
CA ILE A 160 8.75 15.07 34.40
C ILE A 160 9.50 16.35 34.77
N LEU A 161 10.08 17.03 33.80
CA LEU A 161 10.80 18.29 34.03
C LEU A 161 9.83 19.40 34.50
N THR A 162 8.64 19.51 33.93
CA THR A 162 7.64 20.48 34.38
C THR A 162 7.09 20.17 35.76
N THR A 163 6.94 18.89 36.13
CA THR A 163 6.52 18.46 37.46
C THR A 163 7.59 18.79 38.53
N TYR A 164 8.88 18.69 38.17
CA TYR A 164 9.98 18.97 39.11
C TYR A 164 10.44 20.44 39.08
N PHE A 165 10.13 21.21 38.02
CA PHE A 165 10.40 22.66 37.89
C PHE A 165 9.13 23.49 38.14
N THR A 166 8.51 23.31 39.30
CA THR A 166 7.27 23.99 39.75
C THR A 166 7.34 25.54 39.83
N TYR A 167 8.26 26.17 39.11
CA TYR A 167 8.42 27.61 39.06
C TYR A 167 8.08 28.25 37.72
N ILE A 168 7.42 27.52 36.83
CA ILE A 168 6.90 28.11 35.59
C ILE A 168 5.41 28.38 35.79
N PRO A 169 4.94 29.64 35.73
CA PRO A 169 3.54 30.02 36.00
C PRO A 169 2.50 29.42 35.06
N TRP A 170 2.92 28.64 34.09
CA TRP A 170 2.11 27.97 33.05
C TRP A 170 1.83 26.50 33.33
N GLY A 171 2.40 25.94 34.41
CA GLY A 171 2.50 24.51 34.68
C GLY A 171 1.23 23.78 35.09
N ASN A 172 0.12 24.46 35.32
CA ASN A 172 -1.11 23.82 35.81
C ASN A 172 -2.05 23.26 34.72
N LYS A 173 -1.65 23.25 33.45
CA LYS A 173 -2.47 22.75 32.34
C LYS A 173 -1.87 21.58 31.55
N LEU A 174 -0.65 21.19 31.83
CA LEU A 174 -0.01 20.05 31.19
C LEU A 174 0.00 18.86 32.15
N ALA A 175 -1.16 18.26 32.38
CA ALA A 175 -1.19 16.90 32.94
C ALA A 175 -0.49 15.97 31.94
N PRO A 176 0.40 15.06 32.41
CA PRO A 176 1.07 14.12 31.51
C PRO A 176 0.03 13.24 30.85
N ASP A 177 -0.29 13.54 29.60
CA ASP A 177 -1.19 12.74 28.79
C ASP A 177 -0.37 12.06 27.70
N TRP A 178 -0.05 10.79 27.93
CA TRP A 178 0.67 9.94 26.99
C TRP A 178 -0.06 9.72 25.66
N LYS A 179 -1.28 10.24 25.53
CA LYS A 179 -2.14 10.08 24.36
C LYS A 179 -1.87 11.19 23.37
N ALA A 180 -1.33 10.86 22.22
CA ALA A 180 -1.17 11.81 21.13
C ALA A 180 -2.53 12.19 20.54
N ARG A 181 -2.64 13.41 20.02
CA ARG A 181 -3.80 13.88 19.27
C ARG A 181 -3.53 13.66 17.78
N PRO A 182 -4.20 12.71 17.10
CA PRO A 182 -3.96 12.51 15.68
C PRO A 182 -4.44 13.68 14.86
N SER A 183 -3.64 14.07 13.87
CA SER A 183 -3.96 15.19 12.98
C SER A 183 -4.84 14.76 11.80
N ASN A 184 -4.73 13.53 11.34
CA ASN A 184 -5.43 13.00 10.17
C ASN A 184 -5.68 11.50 10.31
N VAL A 185 -6.42 10.95 9.34
CA VAL A 185 -6.70 9.51 9.20
C VAL A 185 -6.09 9.01 7.90
N VAL A 186 -5.34 7.92 7.97
CA VAL A 186 -4.82 7.21 6.80
C VAL A 186 -5.55 5.88 6.65
N ILE A 187 -6.11 5.65 5.47
CA ILE A 187 -6.56 4.33 5.03
C ILE A 187 -5.39 3.71 4.27
N GLY A 188 -4.69 2.78 4.91
CA GLY A 188 -3.56 2.10 4.30
C GLY A 188 -4.01 0.88 3.51
N CYS A 189 -3.72 0.89 2.22
CA CYS A 189 -4.08 -0.15 1.27
C CYS A 189 -2.84 -0.99 0.95
N HIS A 190 -2.81 -2.25 1.43
CA HIS A 190 -1.63 -3.09 1.31
C HIS A 190 -1.37 -3.61 -0.11
N VAL A 191 -0.13 -3.95 -0.40
CA VAL A 191 0.32 -4.54 -1.67
C VAL A 191 -0.25 -5.94 -1.90
N THR A 192 0.07 -6.55 -3.04
CA THR A 192 -0.25 -7.95 -3.30
C THR A 192 0.45 -8.87 -2.30
N ILE A 193 -0.34 -9.65 -1.58
CA ILE A 193 0.12 -10.69 -0.68
C ILE A 193 -0.46 -12.04 -1.10
N THR A 194 0.22 -13.14 -0.80
CA THR A 194 -0.25 -14.49 -1.09
C THR A 194 -0.27 -15.39 0.13
N SER A 195 0.28 -14.92 1.25
CA SER A 195 0.24 -15.61 2.54
C SER A 195 -0.55 -14.80 3.59
N ASN A 196 -1.28 -15.50 4.44
CA ASN A 196 -2.10 -14.85 5.46
C ASN A 196 -1.26 -14.14 6.54
N TRP A 197 -0.03 -14.57 6.77
CA TRP A 197 0.84 -13.93 7.76
C TRP A 197 1.36 -12.55 7.32
N GLU A 198 1.18 -12.17 6.05
CA GLU A 198 1.52 -10.85 5.53
C GLU A 198 0.42 -9.81 5.76
N CYS A 199 -0.84 -10.23 5.99
CA CYS A 199 -1.94 -9.29 6.16
C CYS A 199 -1.88 -8.55 7.51
N PRO A 200 -2.43 -7.33 7.60
CA PRO A 200 -2.32 -6.47 8.79
C PRO A 200 -2.66 -7.14 10.12
N THR A 201 -3.74 -7.90 10.23
CA THR A 201 -4.13 -8.51 11.51
C THR A 201 -3.41 -9.80 11.85
N SER A 202 -2.83 -10.47 10.87
CA SER A 202 -1.99 -11.65 11.04
C SER A 202 -0.50 -11.32 10.95
N TYR A 203 -0.18 -10.02 10.80
CA TYR A 203 1.17 -9.54 10.76
C TYR A 203 1.96 -10.10 11.94
N GLU A 204 2.64 -11.20 11.67
CA GLU A 204 3.55 -11.79 12.63
C GLU A 204 4.84 -11.01 12.58
N ARG A 205 5.09 -10.38 13.67
CA ARG A 205 6.29 -9.64 13.94
C ARG A 205 7.50 -10.29 13.36
N TYR A 206 8.12 -9.57 12.55
CA TYR A 206 9.52 -9.73 12.33
C TYR A 206 10.21 -9.10 13.56
N GLY A 207 10.26 -9.86 14.66
CA GLY A 207 11.04 -9.47 15.80
C GLY A 207 12.46 -9.18 15.33
N ASN A 208 12.99 -8.00 15.63
CA ASN A 208 14.37 -7.59 15.38
C ASN A 208 14.82 -7.54 13.92
N THR A 209 13.95 -7.32 12.97
CA THR A 209 14.40 -6.92 11.64
C THR A 209 14.70 -5.44 11.68
N SER A 210 15.99 -5.13 11.61
CA SER A 210 16.41 -3.78 11.27
C SER A 210 15.76 -3.42 9.94
N PHE A 211 15.26 -2.21 9.83
CA PHE A 211 14.73 -1.65 8.59
C PHE A 211 15.70 -1.76 7.40
N LEU A 212 16.97 -1.94 7.68
CA LEU A 212 18.05 -2.15 6.72
C LEU A 212 18.22 -3.62 6.31
N GLY A 213 17.56 -4.57 6.98
CA GLY A 213 17.50 -5.98 6.57
C GLY A 213 16.41 -6.21 5.52
N TRP A 214 16.56 -5.65 4.37
CA TRP A 214 15.63 -5.57 3.25
C TRP A 214 15.16 -6.91 2.67
N ASP A 215 15.71 -8.03 3.10
CA ASP A 215 15.33 -9.36 2.64
C ASP A 215 13.88 -9.75 2.99
N ASN A 216 13.19 -8.95 3.82
CA ASN A 216 11.82 -9.16 4.26
C ASN A 216 10.92 -7.94 3.98
N PHE A 217 11.05 -7.31 2.83
CA PHE A 217 10.09 -6.33 2.33
C PHE A 217 8.75 -7.01 1.99
N THR A 218 8.21 -7.72 2.93
CA THR A 218 6.98 -8.45 2.73
C THR A 218 5.77 -7.70 3.23
N THR A 219 5.95 -6.55 3.89
CA THR A 219 4.80 -5.80 4.38
C THR A 219 5.03 -4.31 4.35
N ASP A 220 4.36 -3.65 3.45
CA ASP A 220 4.04 -2.23 3.49
C ASP A 220 3.23 -1.85 4.75
N THR A 221 2.58 -2.81 5.42
CA THR A 221 1.91 -2.62 6.71
C THR A 221 2.82 -1.95 7.75
N GLY A 222 4.04 -2.45 7.89
CA GLY A 222 5.02 -1.84 8.79
C GLY A 222 5.36 -0.41 8.40
N MET A 223 5.52 -0.15 7.10
CA MET A 223 5.81 1.18 6.56
C MET A 223 4.64 2.14 6.79
N MET A 224 3.41 1.70 6.58
CA MET A 224 2.23 2.53 6.81
C MET A 224 2.01 2.82 8.30
N LEU A 225 2.44 1.95 9.21
CA LEU A 225 2.40 2.23 10.64
C LEU A 225 3.31 3.41 11.05
N PHE A 226 4.31 3.77 10.23
CA PHE A 226 5.10 4.97 10.48
C PHE A 226 4.29 6.26 10.39
N TYR A 227 3.15 6.29 9.71
CA TYR A 227 2.28 7.47 9.73
C TYR A 227 1.68 7.75 11.10
N THR A 228 1.72 6.80 12.04
CA THR A 228 1.33 7.05 13.44
C THR A 228 2.39 7.81 14.23
N ARG A 229 3.60 7.97 13.69
CA ARG A 229 4.71 8.60 14.42
C ARG A 229 4.41 10.05 14.69
N TYR A 230 4.63 10.44 15.93
CA TYR A 230 4.78 11.81 16.33
C TYR A 230 6.26 12.14 16.45
N ASP A 231 6.76 12.95 15.55
CA ASP A 231 8.11 13.50 15.62
C ASP A 231 8.00 15.02 15.49
N VAL A 232 8.71 15.76 16.33
CA VAL A 232 8.72 17.24 16.33
C VAL A 232 9.10 17.80 14.96
N LEU A 233 9.79 17.02 14.14
CA LEU A 233 10.23 17.40 12.79
C LEU A 233 9.45 16.69 11.67
N ARG A 234 8.63 15.68 11.96
CA ARG A 234 7.97 14.82 10.97
C ARG A 234 6.48 14.71 11.27
N GLN A 235 5.70 15.68 10.89
CA GLN A 235 4.26 15.48 10.83
C GLN A 235 3.89 14.77 9.52
N PRO A 236 2.89 13.88 9.51
CA PRO A 236 1.69 13.86 10.33
C PRO A 236 1.62 12.69 11.32
N CYS A 237 1.20 12.94 12.54
CA CYS A 237 0.72 11.98 13.51
C CYS A 237 -0.69 11.53 13.12
N CYS A 238 -0.85 10.41 12.46
CA CYS A 238 -2.13 9.96 11.92
C CYS A 238 -2.72 8.77 12.70
N LEU A 239 -4.03 8.73 12.76
CA LEU A 239 -4.75 7.48 12.97
C LEU A 239 -4.64 6.64 11.69
N VAL A 240 -4.17 5.42 11.78
CA VAL A 240 -3.96 4.55 10.60
C VAL A 240 -4.92 3.37 10.67
N ILE A 241 -5.62 3.09 9.58
CA ILE A 241 -6.55 1.96 9.45
C ILE A 241 -6.08 1.10 8.28
N LEU A 242 -5.79 -0.17 8.57
CA LEU A 242 -5.20 -1.14 7.66
C LEU A 242 -6.14 -2.34 7.51
N PRO A 243 -7.00 -2.38 6.48
CA PRO A 243 -7.86 -3.52 6.19
C PRO A 243 -7.06 -4.73 5.70
N ASP A 244 -7.48 -5.95 6.07
CA ASP A 244 -6.85 -7.19 5.60
C ASP A 244 -7.25 -7.58 4.16
N TYR A 245 -8.30 -7.01 3.61
CA TYR A 245 -9.09 -7.46 2.46
C TYR A 245 -9.75 -8.84 2.66
N GLU A 246 -10.83 -9.12 1.94
CA GLU A 246 -11.45 -10.44 1.94
C GLU A 246 -10.48 -11.51 1.41
N GLY A 247 -10.50 -12.66 2.04
CA GLY A 247 -9.58 -13.76 1.75
C GLY A 247 -8.35 -13.80 2.65
N TYR A 248 -8.20 -12.82 3.56
CA TYR A 248 -7.14 -12.78 4.57
C TYR A 248 -7.71 -12.50 5.97
N GLY A 249 -6.88 -12.61 6.98
CA GLY A 249 -7.26 -12.37 8.37
C GLY A 249 -8.46 -13.24 8.79
N ASN A 250 -9.53 -12.60 9.22
CA ASN A 250 -10.75 -13.31 9.65
C ASN A 250 -11.45 -14.10 8.54
N THR A 251 -11.09 -13.87 7.29
CA THR A 251 -11.68 -14.52 6.11
C THR A 251 -10.68 -15.35 5.30
N VAL A 252 -9.62 -15.83 5.92
CA VAL A 252 -8.54 -16.59 5.26
C VAL A 252 -9.03 -17.81 4.47
N ASP A 253 -10.14 -18.42 4.90
CA ASP A 253 -10.76 -19.58 4.24
C ASP A 253 -11.53 -19.21 2.96
N ARG A 254 -11.76 -17.92 2.72
CA ARG A 254 -12.47 -17.43 1.54
C ARG A 254 -11.51 -17.10 0.40
N PRO A 255 -11.96 -17.10 -0.86
CA PRO A 255 -11.18 -16.53 -1.97
C PRO A 255 -10.87 -15.06 -1.74
N HIS A 256 -9.72 -14.60 -2.22
CA HIS A 256 -9.40 -13.19 -2.29
C HIS A 256 -9.92 -12.60 -3.61
N PRO A 257 -10.82 -11.58 -3.59
CA PRO A 257 -11.36 -10.96 -4.80
C PRO A 257 -10.34 -10.02 -5.46
N TYR A 258 -9.20 -10.58 -5.87
CA TYR A 258 -8.07 -9.82 -6.41
C TYR A 258 -8.50 -8.98 -7.61
N LEU A 259 -8.24 -7.67 -7.57
CA LEU A 259 -8.65 -6.65 -8.53
C LEU A 259 -10.19 -6.50 -8.72
N TYR A 260 -11.03 -7.06 -7.87
CA TYR A 260 -12.43 -6.67 -7.86
C TYR A 260 -12.57 -5.36 -7.08
N GLN A 261 -12.32 -4.26 -7.78
CA GLN A 261 -12.03 -2.93 -7.22
C GLN A 261 -13.18 -2.37 -6.38
N GLU A 262 -14.42 -2.46 -6.86
CA GLU A 262 -15.59 -1.93 -6.14
C GLU A 262 -15.81 -2.63 -4.80
N LEU A 263 -15.70 -3.96 -4.79
CA LEU A 263 -15.87 -4.74 -3.57
C LEU A 263 -14.79 -4.41 -2.54
N THR A 264 -13.52 -4.43 -2.97
CA THR A 264 -12.41 -4.15 -2.07
C THR A 264 -12.48 -2.71 -1.54
N ALA A 265 -12.82 -1.74 -2.38
CA ALA A 265 -13.04 -0.36 -1.97
C ALA A 265 -14.16 -0.23 -0.93
N ARG A 266 -15.31 -0.91 -1.13
CA ARG A 266 -16.41 -0.98 -0.18
C ARG A 266 -15.93 -1.51 1.17
N GLN A 267 -15.17 -2.59 1.16
CA GLN A 267 -14.66 -3.24 2.36
C GLN A 267 -13.65 -2.34 3.11
N CYS A 268 -12.81 -1.58 2.40
CA CYS A 268 -11.92 -0.57 2.99
C CYS A 268 -12.70 0.59 3.63
N VAL A 269 -13.77 1.06 2.99
CA VAL A 269 -14.65 2.09 3.55
C VAL A 269 -15.35 1.59 4.81
N ASP A 270 -15.89 0.36 4.78
CA ASP A 270 -16.51 -0.23 5.96
C ASP A 270 -15.50 -0.36 7.11
N ALA A 271 -14.28 -0.87 6.84
CA ALA A 271 -13.19 -0.91 7.84
C ALA A 271 -12.95 0.46 8.48
N THR A 272 -12.91 1.50 7.65
CA THR A 272 -12.65 2.88 8.11
C THR A 272 -13.77 3.40 8.99
N ARG A 273 -15.02 3.23 8.58
CA ARG A 273 -16.20 3.68 9.34
C ARG A 273 -16.29 3.01 10.71
N TYR A 274 -16.09 1.69 10.74
CA TYR A 274 -16.09 0.93 11.99
C TYR A 274 -14.85 1.21 12.84
N GLY A 275 -13.69 1.42 12.23
CA GLY A 275 -12.46 1.85 12.90
C GLY A 275 -12.62 3.21 13.56
N LEU A 276 -13.24 4.19 12.88
CA LEU A 276 -13.56 5.50 13.46
C LEU A 276 -14.59 5.39 14.59
N ALA A 277 -15.60 4.53 14.47
CA ALA A 277 -16.56 4.29 15.56
C ALA A 277 -15.86 3.69 16.79
N LEU A 278 -14.95 2.73 16.60
CA LEU A 278 -14.10 2.19 17.65
C LEU A 278 -13.23 3.28 18.29
N TYR A 279 -12.55 4.08 17.48
CA TYR A 279 -11.71 5.18 17.96
C TYR A 279 -12.50 6.18 18.81
N ASN A 280 -13.66 6.61 18.31
CA ASN A 280 -14.53 7.54 19.03
C ASN A 280 -15.01 6.96 20.37
N SER A 281 -15.24 5.65 20.45
CA SER A 281 -15.56 4.99 21.71
C SER A 281 -14.40 5.07 22.71
N LYS A 282 -13.13 4.97 22.22
CA LYS A 282 -11.93 5.14 23.05
C LYS A 282 -11.73 6.58 23.49
N VAL A 283 -12.09 7.55 22.68
CA VAL A 283 -12.15 8.97 23.08
C VAL A 283 -13.19 9.18 24.17
N ALA A 284 -14.39 8.64 24.00
CA ALA A 284 -15.48 8.75 24.99
C ALA A 284 -15.16 8.10 26.33
N SER A 285 -14.43 6.97 26.34
CA SER A 285 -13.94 6.32 27.56
C SER A 285 -12.73 7.02 28.20
N GLY A 286 -12.13 7.98 27.49
CA GLY A 286 -10.92 8.66 27.93
C GLY A 286 -9.63 7.87 27.62
N ASP A 287 -9.69 6.82 26.81
CA ASP A 287 -8.53 6.01 26.44
C ASP A 287 -7.74 6.58 25.25
N ALA A 288 -8.33 7.48 24.47
CA ALA A 288 -7.70 8.20 23.38
C ALA A 288 -8.06 9.68 23.40
N ARG A 289 -7.30 10.54 22.71
CA ARG A 289 -7.65 11.94 22.47
C ARG A 289 -8.49 12.07 21.20
N GLN A 290 -9.33 13.10 21.14
CA GLN A 290 -10.07 13.45 19.93
C GLN A 290 -9.10 13.81 18.79
N LEU A 291 -9.47 13.47 17.55
CA LEU A 291 -8.79 13.97 16.35
C LEU A 291 -8.72 15.50 16.35
N GLU A 292 -7.77 16.08 15.62
CA GLU A 292 -7.73 17.54 15.40
C GLU A 292 -9.05 18.02 14.76
N ASP A 293 -9.40 19.30 14.95
CA ASP A 293 -10.72 19.80 14.55
C ASP A 293 -10.88 19.84 13.01
N ASP A 294 -9.78 19.96 12.29
CA ASP A 294 -9.70 20.01 10.81
C ASP A 294 -9.13 18.74 10.18
N TRP A 295 -9.20 17.63 10.90
CA TRP A 295 -8.69 16.34 10.42
C TRP A 295 -9.26 15.94 9.05
N LYS A 296 -8.48 15.24 8.29
CA LYS A 296 -8.84 14.74 6.97
C LYS A 296 -8.46 13.27 6.84
N THR A 297 -9.14 12.58 5.92
CA THR A 297 -8.81 11.21 5.55
C THR A 297 -8.12 11.16 4.19
N VAL A 298 -7.08 10.36 4.07
CA VAL A 298 -6.37 10.06 2.83
C VAL A 298 -6.18 8.55 2.67
N CYS A 299 -6.36 8.04 1.45
CA CYS A 299 -5.98 6.67 1.10
C CYS A 299 -4.53 6.64 0.62
N VAL A 300 -3.75 5.64 1.02
CA VAL A 300 -2.35 5.47 0.59
C VAL A 300 -2.09 4.01 0.28
N GLY A 301 -1.44 3.71 -0.83
CA GLY A 301 -1.03 2.34 -1.16
C GLY A 301 -0.16 2.25 -2.40
N PHE A 302 0.50 1.11 -2.55
CA PHE A 302 1.40 0.81 -3.66
C PHE A 302 0.96 -0.49 -4.34
N SER A 303 1.21 -0.67 -5.64
CA SER A 303 0.88 -1.88 -6.40
C SER A 303 -0.64 -2.18 -6.35
N GLN A 304 -1.07 -3.37 -5.92
CA GLN A 304 -2.48 -3.63 -5.64
C GLN A 304 -3.06 -2.54 -4.72
N GLY A 305 -2.32 -2.17 -3.67
CA GLY A 305 -2.74 -1.11 -2.75
C GLY A 305 -2.89 0.25 -3.44
N GLY A 306 -2.07 0.56 -4.45
CA GLY A 306 -2.21 1.77 -5.27
C GLY A 306 -3.54 1.79 -6.02
N SER A 307 -3.93 0.67 -6.63
CA SER A 307 -5.25 0.57 -7.28
C SER A 307 -6.40 0.55 -6.28
N VAL A 308 -6.24 -0.12 -5.12
CA VAL A 308 -7.26 -0.10 -4.06
C VAL A 308 -7.44 1.30 -3.48
N SER A 309 -6.35 2.09 -3.34
CA SER A 309 -6.42 3.50 -2.93
C SER A 309 -7.26 4.33 -3.90
N LEU A 310 -7.02 4.18 -5.21
CA LEU A 310 -7.80 4.88 -6.23
C LEU A 310 -9.24 4.38 -6.31
N ALA A 311 -9.46 3.07 -6.13
CA ALA A 311 -10.80 2.48 -6.07
C ALA A 311 -11.60 2.99 -4.86
N THR A 312 -10.95 3.06 -3.70
CA THR A 312 -11.55 3.58 -2.46
C THR A 312 -11.90 5.05 -2.61
N HIS A 313 -11.04 5.85 -3.24
CA HIS A 313 -11.32 7.23 -3.60
C HIS A 313 -12.58 7.34 -4.47
N LYS A 314 -12.60 6.61 -5.59
CA LYS A 314 -13.76 6.55 -6.48
C LYS A 314 -15.02 6.13 -5.73
N TYR A 315 -14.94 5.12 -4.87
CA TYR A 315 -16.07 4.63 -4.09
C TYR A 315 -16.61 5.68 -3.11
N ILE A 316 -15.72 6.36 -2.38
CA ILE A 316 -16.09 7.42 -1.43
C ILE A 316 -16.84 8.54 -2.16
N GLU A 317 -16.32 9.03 -3.28
CA GLU A 317 -16.94 10.13 -4.01
C GLU A 317 -18.27 9.73 -4.68
N THR A 318 -18.30 8.59 -5.34
CA THR A 318 -19.50 8.13 -6.06
C THR A 318 -20.65 7.72 -5.13
N ASN A 319 -20.34 7.40 -3.87
CA ASN A 319 -21.35 7.07 -2.85
C ASN A 319 -21.64 8.24 -1.88
N GLY A 320 -21.09 9.43 -2.14
CA GLY A 320 -21.39 10.64 -1.36
C GLY A 320 -20.85 10.61 0.08
N LEU A 321 -19.74 9.92 0.34
CA LEU A 321 -19.13 9.74 1.66
C LEU A 321 -18.03 10.75 1.97
N THR A 322 -17.79 11.68 1.07
CA THR A 322 -16.70 12.66 1.18
C THR A 322 -16.77 13.47 2.48
N ASP A 323 -17.95 13.95 2.83
CA ASP A 323 -18.14 14.77 4.03
C ASP A 323 -18.12 13.90 5.30
N GLU A 324 -18.73 12.71 5.27
CA GLU A 324 -18.74 11.78 6.41
C GLU A 324 -17.32 11.40 6.83
N LEU A 325 -16.46 11.13 5.86
CA LEU A 325 -15.08 10.70 6.08
C LEU A 325 -14.07 11.85 6.08
N HIS A 326 -14.50 13.10 5.94
CA HIS A 326 -13.59 14.26 5.76
C HIS A 326 -12.53 13.98 4.69
N PHE A 327 -12.93 13.36 3.58
CA PHE A 327 -12.02 12.81 2.60
C PHE A 327 -11.29 13.88 1.79
N ALA A 328 -9.95 13.82 1.78
CA ALA A 328 -9.09 14.77 1.08
C ALA A 328 -8.58 14.25 -0.27
N GLY A 329 -8.45 12.93 -0.44
CA GLY A 329 -7.96 12.34 -1.66
C GLY A 329 -7.14 11.07 -1.45
N SER A 330 -6.36 10.69 -2.45
CA SER A 330 -5.59 9.45 -2.45
C SER A 330 -4.16 9.63 -2.94
N VAL A 331 -3.29 8.73 -2.48
CA VAL A 331 -1.89 8.56 -2.93
C VAL A 331 -1.75 7.15 -3.47
N CYS A 332 -1.40 7.04 -4.74
CA CYS A 332 -1.49 5.83 -5.53
C CYS A 332 -0.13 5.53 -6.18
N GLY A 333 0.60 4.55 -5.66
CA GLY A 333 1.88 4.12 -6.22
C GLY A 333 1.69 2.92 -7.15
N ASP A 334 2.27 2.95 -8.34
CA ASP A 334 2.39 1.87 -9.35
C ASP A 334 1.20 0.89 -9.38
N GLY A 335 -0.04 1.42 -9.42
CA GLY A 335 -1.25 0.60 -9.36
C GLY A 335 -1.78 0.19 -10.73
N PRO A 336 -2.40 -1.01 -10.86
CA PRO A 336 -3.08 -1.45 -12.07
C PRO A 336 -4.45 -0.76 -12.20
N TYR A 337 -4.46 0.49 -12.72
CA TYR A 337 -5.67 1.33 -12.83
C TYR A 337 -6.54 1.00 -14.04
N SER A 338 -5.95 0.44 -15.08
CA SER A 338 -6.62 0.03 -16.33
C SER A 338 -6.24 -1.41 -16.68
N PRO A 339 -6.92 -2.43 -16.12
CA PRO A 339 -6.51 -3.82 -16.24
C PRO A 339 -6.41 -4.35 -17.67
N VAL A 340 -7.25 -3.88 -18.58
CA VAL A 340 -7.21 -4.32 -20.00
C VAL A 340 -6.01 -3.71 -20.71
N ASP A 341 -5.79 -2.40 -20.59
CA ASP A 341 -4.62 -1.75 -21.22
C ASP A 341 -3.31 -2.30 -20.64
N HIS A 342 -3.27 -2.60 -19.35
CA HIS A 342 -2.17 -3.27 -18.69
C HIS A 342 -1.84 -4.62 -19.36
N LEU A 343 -2.86 -5.46 -19.56
CA LEU A 343 -2.68 -6.76 -20.19
C LEU A 343 -2.28 -6.66 -21.67
N LEU A 344 -2.90 -5.75 -22.40
CA LEU A 344 -2.55 -5.48 -23.80
C LEU A 344 -1.12 -4.96 -23.94
N TYR A 345 -0.65 -4.17 -22.99
CA TYR A 345 0.73 -3.71 -22.97
C TYR A 345 1.71 -4.88 -22.89
N TYR A 346 1.49 -5.86 -22.02
CA TYR A 346 2.32 -7.06 -21.99
C TYR A 346 2.35 -7.86 -23.30
N MET A 347 1.27 -7.81 -24.05
CA MET A 347 1.21 -8.48 -25.37
C MET A 347 1.98 -7.74 -26.47
N THR A 348 2.22 -6.45 -26.31
CA THR A 348 2.72 -5.57 -27.39
C THR A 348 4.03 -4.88 -27.09
N ASP A 349 4.44 -4.81 -25.83
CA ASP A 349 5.63 -4.09 -25.42
C ASP A 349 6.91 -4.76 -25.92
N ASP A 350 7.72 -4.00 -26.62
CA ASP A 350 9.02 -4.43 -27.15
C ASP A 350 10.21 -3.76 -26.44
N GLY A 351 9.96 -3.06 -25.34
CA GLY A 351 10.96 -2.35 -24.54
C GLY A 351 11.35 -0.97 -25.08
N THR A 352 10.75 -0.52 -26.19
CA THR A 352 11.15 0.75 -26.84
C THR A 352 10.27 1.94 -26.46
N THR A 353 9.18 1.71 -25.73
CA THR A 353 8.14 2.74 -25.56
C THR A 353 8.55 3.81 -24.56
N TYR A 354 9.20 3.47 -23.45
CA TYR A 354 9.51 4.40 -22.35
C TYR A 354 10.98 4.44 -21.95
N ASN A 355 11.75 3.45 -22.34
CA ASN A 355 13.15 3.35 -21.98
C ASN A 355 13.96 2.84 -23.16
N ASP A 356 14.56 3.76 -23.91
CA ASP A 356 15.26 3.50 -25.17
C ASP A 356 16.43 2.49 -25.05
N ALA A 357 16.80 2.07 -23.86
CA ALA A 357 18.00 1.29 -23.63
C ALA A 357 17.75 -0.16 -23.25
N ASP A 358 16.53 -0.55 -22.80
CA ASP A 358 16.36 -1.89 -22.23
C ASP A 358 15.30 -2.76 -22.90
N THR A 359 15.73 -3.43 -23.96
CA THR A 359 15.00 -4.54 -24.59
C THR A 359 15.12 -5.86 -23.83
N THR A 360 15.79 -5.89 -22.67
CA THR A 360 16.07 -7.12 -21.94
C THR A 360 14.88 -7.55 -21.10
N TYR A 361 14.29 -6.60 -20.37
CA TYR A 361 13.18 -6.85 -19.45
C TYR A 361 11.82 -6.79 -20.13
N HIS A 362 11.61 -5.81 -21.00
CA HIS A 362 10.37 -5.62 -21.73
C HIS A 362 10.38 -6.38 -23.06
N LYS A 363 9.60 -7.44 -23.16
CA LYS A 363 9.38 -8.17 -24.41
C LYS A 363 7.94 -8.57 -24.55
N ALA A 364 7.40 -8.36 -25.74
CA ALA A 364 6.03 -8.75 -26.08
C ALA A 364 5.75 -10.21 -25.68
N GLY A 365 4.64 -10.43 -25.01
CA GLY A 365 4.24 -11.73 -24.52
C GLY A 365 4.97 -12.22 -23.25
N ARG A 366 5.77 -11.38 -22.60
CA ARG A 366 6.48 -11.70 -21.36
C ARG A 366 5.90 -10.93 -20.18
N VAL A 367 5.72 -11.59 -19.04
CA VAL A 367 5.29 -10.99 -17.78
C VAL A 367 6.28 -11.30 -16.67
N SER A 368 6.69 -10.30 -15.91
CA SER A 368 7.39 -10.55 -14.66
C SER A 368 6.40 -10.94 -13.56
N MET A 369 6.85 -11.67 -12.56
CA MET A 369 6.00 -12.23 -11.49
C MET A 369 4.78 -13.00 -12.05
N PRO A 370 4.99 -14.16 -12.70
CA PRO A 370 3.92 -14.89 -13.39
C PRO A 370 2.77 -15.36 -12.48
N ILE A 371 2.93 -15.30 -11.14
CA ILE A 371 1.85 -15.55 -10.16
C ILE A 371 0.72 -14.53 -10.24
N VAL A 372 0.98 -13.32 -10.70
CA VAL A 372 -0.03 -12.25 -10.76
C VAL A 372 -1.18 -12.63 -11.70
N MET A 373 -0.87 -13.32 -12.80
CA MET A 373 -1.90 -13.76 -13.76
C MET A 373 -2.92 -14.74 -13.14
N PRO A 374 -2.51 -15.84 -12.47
CA PRO A 374 -3.45 -16.70 -11.74
C PRO A 374 -4.20 -15.98 -10.62
N LEU A 375 -3.58 -15.01 -9.94
CA LEU A 375 -4.27 -14.21 -8.92
C LEU A 375 -5.43 -13.40 -9.53
N ILE A 376 -5.19 -12.70 -10.65
CA ILE A 376 -6.23 -11.96 -11.36
C ILE A 376 -7.36 -12.89 -11.81
N LEU A 377 -7.01 -14.00 -12.46
CA LEU A 377 -8.00 -14.95 -12.95
C LEU A 377 -8.81 -15.56 -11.82
N LYS A 378 -8.18 -16.00 -10.72
CA LYS A 378 -8.91 -16.50 -9.55
C LYS A 378 -9.81 -15.44 -8.94
N GLY A 379 -9.30 -14.23 -8.73
CA GLY A 379 -10.10 -13.14 -8.20
C GLY A 379 -11.35 -12.88 -9.02
N MET A 380 -11.22 -12.90 -10.36
CA MET A 380 -12.35 -12.73 -11.27
C MET A 380 -13.28 -13.95 -11.27
N LEU A 381 -12.76 -15.18 -11.35
CA LEU A 381 -13.56 -16.40 -11.37
C LEU A 381 -14.35 -16.61 -10.08
N ASP A 382 -13.75 -16.32 -8.94
CA ASP A 382 -14.36 -16.55 -7.63
C ASP A 382 -15.37 -15.43 -7.26
N SER A 383 -15.17 -14.21 -7.76
CA SER A 383 -15.88 -13.03 -7.25
C SER A 383 -16.70 -12.27 -8.30
N ASN A 384 -16.24 -12.19 -9.56
CA ASN A 384 -16.89 -11.37 -10.56
C ASN A 384 -18.10 -12.11 -11.20
N PRO A 385 -19.30 -11.51 -11.24
CA PRO A 385 -20.50 -12.17 -11.77
C PRO A 385 -20.40 -12.67 -13.21
N TYR A 386 -19.58 -12.04 -14.05
CA TYR A 386 -19.40 -12.48 -15.45
C TYR A 386 -18.55 -13.74 -15.56
N MET A 387 -17.74 -14.07 -14.54
CA MET A 387 -16.68 -15.07 -14.63
C MET A 387 -17.00 -16.38 -13.91
N ARG A 388 -17.91 -16.40 -12.93
CA ARG A 388 -18.18 -17.55 -12.04
C ARG A 388 -18.57 -18.85 -12.74
N GLN A 389 -19.05 -18.78 -13.98
CA GLN A 389 -19.43 -19.95 -14.77
C GLN A 389 -18.23 -20.67 -15.42
N TYR A 390 -17.05 -20.09 -15.36
CA TYR A 390 -15.85 -20.60 -16.03
C TYR A 390 -14.88 -21.25 -15.05
N SER A 391 -13.99 -22.11 -15.61
CA SER A 391 -12.90 -22.76 -14.88
C SER A 391 -11.56 -22.12 -15.24
N ILE A 392 -10.63 -22.09 -14.31
CA ILE A 392 -9.27 -21.57 -14.56
C ILE A 392 -8.55 -22.33 -15.68
N THR A 393 -8.91 -23.59 -15.92
CA THR A 393 -8.35 -24.42 -17.00
C THR A 393 -8.76 -23.98 -18.41
N GLN A 394 -9.75 -23.08 -18.54
CA GLN A 394 -10.09 -22.46 -19.82
C GLN A 394 -9.12 -21.33 -20.18
N PHE A 395 -8.43 -20.77 -19.18
CA PHE A 395 -7.53 -19.64 -19.34
C PHE A 395 -6.06 -20.04 -19.26
N LEU A 396 -5.70 -20.93 -18.33
CA LEU A 396 -4.32 -21.35 -18.10
C LEU A 396 -4.04 -22.74 -18.62
N GLN A 397 -2.89 -22.90 -19.27
CA GLN A 397 -2.43 -24.21 -19.75
C GLN A 397 -2.16 -25.16 -18.59
N GLN A 398 -2.49 -26.43 -18.79
CA GLN A 398 -2.26 -27.47 -17.79
C GLN A 398 -0.78 -27.56 -17.37
N ASN A 399 0.15 -27.32 -18.27
CA ASN A 399 1.58 -27.34 -17.98
C ASN A 399 1.98 -26.24 -16.99
N PHE A 400 1.40 -25.05 -17.10
CA PHE A 400 1.60 -24.00 -16.11
C PHE A 400 0.90 -24.33 -14.77
N LEU A 401 -0.31 -24.87 -14.80
CA LEU A 401 -1.01 -25.32 -13.59
C LEU A 401 -0.23 -26.43 -12.86
N ASN A 402 0.46 -27.31 -13.58
CA ASN A 402 1.29 -28.37 -13.01
C ASN A 402 2.50 -27.85 -12.22
N THR A 403 2.85 -26.55 -12.34
CA THR A 403 3.84 -25.92 -11.45
C THR A 403 3.36 -25.78 -10.01
N GLY A 404 2.10 -26.08 -9.72
CA GLY A 404 1.52 -25.91 -8.39
C GLY A 404 1.15 -24.47 -8.04
N VAL A 405 1.11 -23.57 -9.03
CA VAL A 405 0.87 -22.14 -8.80
C VAL A 405 -0.44 -21.86 -8.04
N ILE A 406 -1.48 -22.66 -8.28
CA ILE A 406 -2.76 -22.52 -7.56
C ILE A 406 -2.62 -22.99 -6.12
N ASP A 407 -1.88 -24.06 -5.88
CA ASP A 407 -1.61 -24.58 -4.52
C ASP A 407 -0.81 -23.56 -3.70
N PHE A 408 0.12 -22.83 -4.32
CA PHE A 408 0.85 -21.74 -3.65
C PHE A 408 -0.10 -20.63 -3.20
N ILE A 409 -1.06 -20.23 -4.03
CA ILE A 409 -2.07 -19.21 -3.68
C ILE A 409 -3.00 -19.72 -2.56
N GLU A 410 -3.46 -20.98 -2.64
CA GLU A 410 -4.38 -21.56 -1.67
C GLU A 410 -3.70 -21.92 -0.33
N ALA A 411 -2.38 -22.03 -0.31
CA ALA A 411 -1.60 -22.34 0.89
C ALA A 411 -1.78 -21.33 2.03
N LYS A 412 -2.29 -20.12 1.74
CA LYS A 412 -2.66 -19.13 2.76
C LYS A 412 -3.66 -19.66 3.80
N LYS A 413 -4.47 -20.66 3.45
CA LYS A 413 -5.42 -21.32 4.35
C LYS A 413 -4.74 -22.23 5.38
N ASN A 414 -3.46 -22.56 5.18
CA ASN A 414 -2.69 -23.38 6.13
C ASN A 414 -2.32 -22.52 7.35
N PRO A 415 -2.63 -22.96 8.58
CA PRO A 415 -2.26 -22.23 9.78
C PRO A 415 -0.73 -22.20 10.03
N SER A 416 0.04 -23.09 9.38
CA SER A 416 1.50 -23.09 9.50
C SER A 416 2.13 -22.06 8.56
N LYS A 417 2.79 -21.05 9.13
CA LYS A 417 3.50 -20.01 8.38
C LYS A 417 4.52 -20.58 7.38
N LYS A 418 5.23 -21.63 7.75
CA LYS A 418 6.27 -22.26 6.89
C LYS A 418 5.71 -22.96 5.66
N ASP A 419 4.41 -23.25 5.65
CA ASP A 419 3.73 -23.92 4.54
C ASP A 419 2.93 -22.94 3.67
N GLN A 420 3.05 -21.63 3.93
CA GLN A 420 2.49 -20.53 3.13
C GLN A 420 3.60 -19.90 2.29
N TYR A 421 3.21 -19.28 1.19
CA TYR A 421 4.15 -18.69 0.24
C TYR A 421 3.82 -17.21 0.02
N SER A 422 4.76 -16.32 0.33
CA SER A 422 4.71 -14.94 -0.14
C SER A 422 4.96 -14.88 -1.65
N THR A 423 4.71 -13.75 -2.28
CA THR A 423 5.01 -13.56 -3.72
C THR A 423 6.50 -13.81 -4.02
N VAL A 424 7.39 -13.45 -3.10
CA VAL A 424 8.83 -13.70 -3.19
C VAL A 424 9.14 -15.20 -3.07
N ASP A 425 8.44 -15.93 -2.18
CA ASP A 425 8.63 -17.37 -2.03
C ASP A 425 8.16 -18.13 -3.25
N VAL A 426 7.09 -17.69 -3.91
CA VAL A 426 6.64 -18.28 -5.18
C VAL A 426 7.72 -18.16 -6.27
N ASN A 427 8.41 -17.03 -6.37
CA ASN A 427 9.54 -16.87 -7.27
C ASN A 427 10.67 -17.88 -6.96
N LYS A 428 10.95 -18.13 -5.68
CA LYS A 428 11.92 -19.15 -5.26
C LYS A 428 11.48 -20.56 -5.67
N GLU A 429 10.18 -20.87 -5.54
CA GLU A 429 9.64 -22.16 -5.99
C GLU A 429 9.73 -22.31 -7.51
N PHE A 430 9.39 -21.29 -8.29
CA PHE A 430 9.57 -21.31 -9.75
C PHE A 430 11.05 -21.56 -10.13
N ARG A 431 12.02 -20.93 -9.46
CA ARG A 431 13.45 -21.20 -9.69
C ARG A 431 13.84 -22.65 -9.40
N LYS A 432 13.26 -23.28 -8.36
CA LYS A 432 13.49 -24.72 -8.10
C LYS A 432 12.91 -25.57 -9.23
N ILE A 433 11.69 -25.25 -9.68
CA ILE A 433 11.03 -25.97 -10.78
C ILE A 433 11.82 -25.82 -12.08
N ILE A 434 12.29 -24.62 -12.41
CA ILE A 434 13.14 -24.35 -13.57
C ILE A 434 14.41 -25.23 -13.53
N LYS A 435 15.04 -25.33 -12.36
CA LYS A 435 16.27 -26.12 -12.18
C LYS A 435 16.04 -27.61 -12.27
N THR A 436 14.91 -28.12 -11.79
CA THR A 436 14.63 -29.57 -11.72
C THR A 436 13.82 -30.09 -12.92
N GLY A 437 13.08 -29.20 -13.61
CA GLY A 437 12.12 -29.58 -14.65
C GLY A 437 10.89 -30.30 -14.11
N THR A 438 10.71 -30.32 -12.77
CA THR A 438 9.62 -31.10 -12.15
C THR A 438 9.04 -30.37 -10.94
N HIS A 439 7.75 -30.62 -10.66
CA HIS A 439 7.09 -30.24 -9.41
C HIS A 439 6.25 -31.42 -8.90
N ASN A 440 6.44 -31.81 -7.63
CA ASN A 440 5.73 -32.94 -7.00
C ASN A 440 5.75 -34.25 -7.85
N GLY A 441 6.87 -34.54 -8.52
CA GLY A 441 7.02 -35.69 -9.38
C GLY A 441 6.39 -35.58 -10.77
N ILE A 442 5.78 -34.45 -11.09
CA ILE A 442 5.22 -34.13 -12.42
C ILE A 442 6.29 -33.40 -13.22
N THR A 443 6.58 -33.87 -14.43
CA THR A 443 7.46 -33.17 -15.37
C THR A 443 6.76 -31.96 -15.94
N ILE A 444 7.45 -30.81 -15.98
CA ILE A 444 6.98 -29.59 -16.60
C ILE A 444 7.59 -29.49 -18.00
N ASP A 445 6.76 -29.68 -18.99
CA ASP A 445 7.22 -29.65 -20.39
C ASP A 445 7.57 -28.21 -20.80
N SER A 446 8.56 -28.09 -21.69
CA SER A 446 8.99 -26.79 -22.23
C SER A 446 9.26 -25.73 -21.16
N ILE A 447 9.87 -26.12 -20.06
CA ILE A 447 10.11 -25.25 -18.89
C ILE A 447 10.82 -23.93 -19.24
N SER A 448 11.79 -23.99 -20.18
CA SER A 448 12.52 -22.81 -20.67
C SER A 448 11.67 -21.88 -21.56
N SER A 449 10.60 -22.40 -22.16
CA SER A 449 9.64 -21.59 -22.91
C SER A 449 8.61 -20.98 -21.98
N LEU A 450 8.19 -21.73 -20.95
CA LEU A 450 7.25 -21.26 -19.93
C LEU A 450 7.87 -20.15 -19.08
N PHE A 451 9.14 -20.30 -18.69
CA PHE A 451 9.92 -19.32 -17.92
C PHE A 451 11.19 -18.91 -18.69
N PRO A 452 11.05 -18.03 -19.70
CA PRO A 452 12.15 -17.74 -20.63
C PRO A 452 13.25 -16.86 -20.05
N TYR A 453 13.04 -16.26 -18.88
CA TYR A 453 13.97 -15.31 -18.31
C TYR A 453 13.84 -15.23 -16.78
N ASP A 454 14.95 -14.95 -16.12
CA ASP A 454 15.05 -14.65 -14.69
C ASP A 454 16.06 -13.50 -14.54
N ASP A 455 15.63 -12.37 -14.02
CA ASP A 455 16.48 -11.19 -13.80
C ASP A 455 17.26 -11.24 -12.47
N GLY A 456 17.04 -12.29 -11.68
CA GLY A 456 17.61 -12.46 -10.34
C GLY A 456 16.64 -12.02 -9.22
N GLU A 457 15.77 -11.07 -9.47
CA GLU A 457 14.69 -10.67 -8.58
C GLU A 457 13.39 -11.38 -8.93
N ASN A 458 12.99 -11.34 -10.19
CA ASN A 458 11.75 -11.94 -10.68
C ASN A 458 11.99 -13.01 -11.75
N VAL A 459 11.22 -14.08 -11.66
CA VAL A 459 11.05 -15.03 -12.75
C VAL A 459 10.03 -14.45 -13.74
N HIS A 460 10.34 -14.51 -15.02
CA HIS A 460 9.45 -14.05 -16.10
C HIS A 460 8.75 -15.22 -16.77
N GLY A 461 7.44 -15.12 -16.91
CA GLY A 461 6.62 -16.09 -17.63
C GLY A 461 6.32 -15.66 -19.06
N SER A 462 6.10 -16.62 -19.94
CA SER A 462 5.62 -16.38 -21.30
C SER A 462 4.11 -16.56 -21.37
N LEU A 463 3.38 -15.51 -21.77
CA LEU A 463 1.92 -15.56 -21.93
C LEU A 463 1.48 -16.65 -22.91
N GLU A 464 2.22 -16.87 -23.98
CA GLU A 464 1.95 -17.94 -24.95
C GLU A 464 1.97 -19.35 -24.33
N TYR A 465 2.82 -19.58 -23.34
CA TYR A 465 2.97 -20.87 -22.66
C TYR A 465 2.21 -20.96 -21.33
N MET A 466 1.78 -19.84 -20.79
CA MET A 466 0.94 -19.78 -19.58
C MET A 466 -0.54 -19.84 -19.90
N LEU A 467 -0.99 -19.13 -20.93
CA LEU A 467 -2.39 -19.07 -21.35
C LEU A 467 -2.74 -20.22 -22.30
N THR A 468 -4.01 -20.64 -22.29
CA THR A 468 -4.48 -21.59 -23.32
C THR A 468 -4.37 -20.96 -24.71
N PRO A 469 -4.21 -21.77 -25.79
CA PRO A 469 -4.12 -21.25 -27.15
C PRO A 469 -5.31 -20.35 -27.52
N GLU A 470 -6.51 -20.69 -27.07
CA GLU A 470 -7.74 -19.92 -27.30
C GLU A 470 -7.69 -18.58 -26.57
N CYS A 471 -7.23 -18.57 -25.32
CA CYS A 471 -7.07 -17.36 -24.53
C CYS A 471 -6.00 -16.44 -25.13
N TYR A 472 -4.83 -16.99 -25.44
CA TYR A 472 -3.73 -16.23 -26.05
C TYR A 472 -4.11 -15.70 -27.44
N GLY A 473 -4.78 -16.51 -28.27
CA GLY A 473 -5.25 -16.10 -29.60
C GLY A 473 -6.21 -14.92 -29.54
N ASP A 474 -7.18 -14.93 -28.63
CA ASP A 474 -8.11 -13.81 -28.45
C ASP A 474 -7.44 -12.54 -27.94
N PHE A 475 -6.41 -12.65 -27.10
CA PHE A 475 -5.59 -11.47 -26.73
C PHE A 475 -4.82 -10.93 -27.93
N VAL A 476 -4.29 -11.79 -28.80
CA VAL A 476 -3.63 -11.36 -30.06
C VAL A 476 -4.65 -10.67 -30.98
N HIS A 477 -5.88 -11.17 -31.09
CA HIS A 477 -6.94 -10.50 -31.83
C HIS A 477 -7.24 -9.12 -31.25
N LEU A 478 -7.36 -9.02 -29.93
CA LEU A 478 -7.64 -7.76 -29.24
C LEU A 478 -6.53 -6.71 -29.48
N THR A 479 -5.25 -7.10 -29.49
CA THR A 479 -4.14 -6.18 -29.82
C THR A 479 -4.20 -5.63 -31.24
N LYS A 480 -4.86 -6.34 -32.14
CA LYS A 480 -5.05 -5.95 -33.55
C LYS A 480 -6.38 -5.24 -33.80
N ASN A 481 -7.19 -5.01 -32.77
CA ASN A 481 -8.59 -4.55 -32.86
C ASN A 481 -9.49 -5.51 -33.68
N GLU A 482 -9.19 -6.78 -33.63
CA GLU A 482 -10.00 -7.84 -34.22
C GLU A 482 -11.00 -8.38 -33.18
N ALA A 483 -12.08 -9.00 -33.64
CA ALA A 483 -13.07 -9.55 -32.75
C ALA A 483 -12.55 -10.82 -32.04
N MET A 484 -12.69 -10.88 -30.74
CA MET A 484 -12.46 -12.12 -29.99
C MET A 484 -13.44 -13.21 -30.42
N GLU A 485 -12.99 -14.44 -30.51
CA GLU A 485 -13.80 -15.58 -30.91
C GLU A 485 -14.56 -16.18 -29.73
N ASN A 486 -13.88 -16.31 -28.58
CA ASN A 486 -14.37 -17.07 -27.42
C ASN A 486 -15.22 -16.22 -26.47
N THR A 487 -16.38 -16.75 -26.06
CA THR A 487 -17.29 -16.05 -25.13
C THR A 487 -16.66 -15.84 -23.76
N PHE A 488 -15.89 -16.82 -23.25
CA PHE A 488 -15.24 -16.69 -21.95
C PHE A 488 -14.19 -15.55 -21.94
N MET A 489 -13.54 -15.27 -23.09
CA MET A 489 -12.62 -14.15 -23.22
C MET A 489 -13.34 -12.81 -23.28
N LYS A 490 -14.48 -12.73 -23.97
CA LYS A 490 -15.35 -11.55 -23.97
C LYS A 490 -15.81 -11.20 -22.57
N ASP A 491 -16.20 -12.22 -21.78
CA ASP A 491 -16.63 -12.04 -20.41
C ASP A 491 -15.46 -11.68 -19.47
N LEU A 492 -14.25 -12.22 -19.71
CA LEU A 492 -13.03 -11.81 -18.98
C LEU A 492 -12.73 -10.34 -19.23
N VAL A 493 -12.69 -9.90 -20.50
CA VAL A 493 -12.43 -8.50 -20.83
C VAL A 493 -13.48 -7.61 -20.20
N LYS A 494 -14.77 -8.00 -20.25
CA LYS A 494 -15.86 -7.26 -19.60
C LYS A 494 -15.69 -7.20 -18.08
N ALA A 495 -15.24 -8.29 -17.44
CA ALA A 495 -14.94 -8.31 -16.01
C ALA A 495 -13.77 -7.38 -15.67
N LEU A 496 -12.71 -7.38 -16.47
CA LEU A 496 -11.57 -6.47 -16.30
C LEU A 496 -11.96 -5.01 -16.54
N GLU A 497 -12.75 -4.71 -17.59
CA GLU A 497 -13.26 -3.37 -17.85
C GLU A 497 -14.17 -2.84 -16.76
N SER A 498 -14.96 -3.70 -16.13
CA SER A 498 -15.78 -3.31 -14.98
C SER A 498 -14.97 -2.85 -13.76
N ASN A 499 -13.68 -3.18 -13.74
CA ASN A 499 -12.72 -2.79 -12.72
C ASN A 499 -11.78 -1.65 -13.16
N ASN A 500 -12.06 -1.02 -14.30
CA ASN A 500 -11.31 0.13 -14.79
C ASN A 500 -11.56 1.35 -13.88
N LEU A 501 -10.48 1.92 -13.36
CA LEU A 501 -10.50 3.06 -12.46
C LEU A 501 -10.28 4.39 -13.18
N THR A 502 -9.92 4.34 -14.46
CA THR A 502 -9.58 5.54 -15.25
C THR A 502 -10.81 6.18 -15.90
N THR A 503 -11.96 5.51 -15.85
CA THR A 503 -13.21 5.93 -16.51
C THR A 503 -14.41 5.85 -15.57
N GLY A 504 -15.56 6.38 -16.01
CA GLY A 504 -16.83 6.24 -15.32
C GLY A 504 -17.04 7.16 -14.11
N TRP A 505 -16.13 8.08 -13.88
CA TRP A 505 -16.22 9.11 -12.85
C TRP A 505 -15.26 10.26 -13.17
N THR A 506 -15.40 11.38 -12.45
CA THR A 506 -14.45 12.49 -12.50
C THR A 506 -14.06 12.84 -11.07
N PRO A 507 -12.80 12.68 -10.68
CA PRO A 507 -12.33 12.99 -9.34
C PRO A 507 -12.59 14.43 -8.93
N GLN A 508 -13.08 14.64 -7.72
CA GLN A 508 -13.33 15.95 -7.12
C GLN A 508 -12.26 16.31 -6.07
N LYS A 509 -11.60 15.30 -5.52
CA LYS A 509 -10.52 15.44 -4.55
C LYS A 509 -9.18 15.17 -5.22
N ARG A 510 -8.10 15.54 -4.55
CA ARG A 510 -6.73 15.43 -5.07
C ARG A 510 -6.28 13.97 -5.19
N ILE A 511 -5.52 13.69 -6.24
CA ILE A 511 -4.86 12.40 -6.44
C ILE A 511 -3.36 12.63 -6.62
N GLY A 512 -2.55 12.01 -5.75
CA GLY A 512 -1.11 11.90 -5.92
C GLY A 512 -0.76 10.57 -6.57
N PHE A 513 -0.05 10.59 -7.69
CA PHE A 513 0.50 9.40 -8.32
C PHE A 513 2.02 9.37 -8.16
N TYR A 514 2.52 8.18 -7.84
CA TYR A 514 3.91 7.81 -8.01
C TYR A 514 3.99 6.68 -9.02
N HIS A 515 4.90 6.74 -9.98
CA HIS A 515 5.09 5.62 -10.92
C HIS A 515 6.53 5.58 -11.43
N THR A 516 7.10 4.37 -11.49
CA THR A 516 8.35 4.16 -12.21
C THR A 516 8.09 3.79 -13.67
N THR A 517 8.86 4.38 -14.56
CA THR A 517 8.75 4.08 -16.00
C THR A 517 9.33 2.71 -16.36
N TYR A 518 10.04 2.09 -15.44
CA TYR A 518 10.73 0.81 -15.62
C TYR A 518 9.97 -0.39 -15.02
N ASP A 519 8.76 -0.16 -14.54
CA ASP A 519 7.96 -1.19 -13.91
C ASP A 519 7.55 -2.30 -14.89
N THR A 520 8.08 -3.51 -14.65
CA THR A 520 7.79 -4.69 -15.46
C THR A 520 6.60 -5.52 -14.92
N VAL A 521 6.07 -5.17 -13.75
CA VAL A 521 4.91 -5.83 -13.12
C VAL A 521 3.65 -5.01 -13.32
N VAL A 522 3.71 -3.70 -13.11
CA VAL A 522 2.60 -2.76 -13.35
C VAL A 522 3.06 -1.67 -14.31
N PRO A 523 2.94 -1.89 -15.62
CA PRO A 523 3.49 -1.00 -16.62
C PRO A 523 2.97 0.43 -16.52
N TYR A 524 3.83 1.38 -16.86
CA TYR A 524 3.56 2.83 -16.86
C TYR A 524 2.34 3.25 -17.69
N ILE A 525 1.89 2.40 -18.61
CA ILE A 525 0.65 2.60 -19.38
C ILE A 525 -0.58 2.84 -18.49
N ASN A 526 -0.61 2.26 -17.27
CA ASN A 526 -1.71 2.48 -16.34
C ASN A 526 -1.88 3.96 -15.98
N LEU A 527 -0.78 4.66 -15.70
CA LEU A 527 -0.79 6.09 -15.43
C LEU A 527 -1.15 6.89 -16.68
N LEU A 528 -0.58 6.55 -17.83
CA LEU A 528 -0.86 7.24 -19.09
C LEU A 528 -2.32 7.08 -19.52
N THR A 529 -2.91 5.92 -19.31
CA THR A 529 -4.34 5.69 -19.57
C THR A 529 -5.21 6.53 -18.64
N PHE A 530 -4.83 6.69 -17.37
CA PHE A 530 -5.52 7.59 -16.46
C PHE A 530 -5.47 9.04 -16.98
N ILE A 531 -4.28 9.56 -17.29
CA ILE A 531 -4.11 10.92 -17.83
C ILE A 531 -4.95 11.13 -19.08
N LYS A 532 -4.94 10.16 -19.99
CA LYS A 532 -5.71 10.22 -21.25
C LYS A 532 -7.21 10.26 -21.00
N ASN A 533 -7.72 9.43 -20.09
CA ASN A 533 -9.16 9.30 -19.87
C ASN A 533 -9.73 10.39 -18.95
N GLN A 534 -8.86 11.06 -18.18
CA GLN A 534 -9.20 12.15 -17.25
C GLN A 534 -8.62 13.51 -17.72
N ASP A 535 -8.65 13.77 -19.01
CA ASP A 535 -8.06 14.99 -19.62
C ASP A 535 -8.67 16.31 -19.11
N GLY A 536 -9.86 16.27 -18.48
CA GLY A 536 -10.49 17.45 -17.88
C GLY A 536 -9.88 17.94 -16.57
N LEU A 537 -8.95 17.18 -15.95
CA LEU A 537 -8.29 17.53 -14.70
C LEU A 537 -7.07 18.41 -14.94
N THR A 538 -6.69 19.19 -13.92
CA THR A 538 -5.44 19.96 -13.93
C THR A 538 -4.31 19.13 -13.35
N TYR A 539 -3.25 18.97 -14.14
CA TYR A 539 -2.08 18.16 -13.79
C TYR A 539 -0.88 19.00 -13.36
N TYR A 540 -0.12 18.50 -12.41
CA TYR A 540 1.22 18.97 -12.09
C TYR A 540 2.19 17.79 -12.15
N PHE A 541 3.27 17.96 -12.91
CA PHE A 541 4.35 17.00 -13.05
C PHE A 541 5.62 17.72 -13.52
N ASP A 542 6.76 17.07 -13.38
CA ASP A 542 8.04 17.63 -13.80
C ASP A 542 8.23 17.58 -15.33
N ASP A 543 9.32 18.18 -15.81
CA ASP A 543 9.61 18.26 -17.23
C ASP A 543 9.90 16.90 -17.89
N GLU A 544 10.43 15.94 -17.11
CA GLU A 544 10.74 14.60 -17.63
C GLU A 544 9.46 13.78 -17.81
N THR A 545 8.56 13.79 -16.85
CA THR A 545 7.23 13.19 -16.95
C THR A 545 6.48 13.76 -18.14
N ARG A 546 6.58 15.08 -18.35
CA ARG A 546 5.96 15.76 -19.47
C ARG A 546 6.49 15.26 -20.82
N LYS A 547 7.80 15.09 -20.95
CA LYS A 547 8.42 14.55 -22.17
C LYS A 547 7.94 13.14 -22.47
N ARG A 548 7.85 12.27 -21.45
CA ARG A 548 7.38 10.90 -21.59
C ARG A 548 5.93 10.83 -22.03
N SER A 549 5.06 11.61 -21.42
CA SER A 549 3.65 11.70 -21.79
C SER A 549 3.49 12.08 -23.25
N LEU A 550 4.23 13.10 -23.70
CA LEU A 550 4.22 13.54 -25.11
C LEU A 550 4.75 12.47 -26.06
N THR A 551 5.81 11.76 -25.69
CA THR A 551 6.37 10.66 -26.48
C THR A 551 5.35 9.54 -26.64
N ALA A 552 4.60 9.22 -25.59
CA ALA A 552 3.51 8.24 -25.63
C ALA A 552 2.24 8.74 -26.35
N GLY A 553 2.22 10.00 -26.83
CA GLY A 553 1.07 10.59 -27.49
C GLY A 553 -0.06 10.99 -26.55
N VAL A 554 0.23 11.08 -25.26
CA VAL A 554 -0.68 11.53 -24.20
C VAL A 554 -0.25 12.94 -23.78
N SER A 555 -1.12 13.91 -24.00
CA SER A 555 -0.87 15.30 -23.63
C SER A 555 -2.08 15.83 -22.88
N PRO A 556 -1.99 16.00 -21.55
CA PRO A 556 -3.07 16.62 -20.79
C PRO A 556 -3.24 18.06 -21.24
N THR A 557 -4.49 18.49 -21.45
CA THR A 557 -4.81 19.84 -21.92
C THR A 557 -4.62 20.90 -20.85
N HIS A 558 -4.69 20.51 -19.58
CA HIS A 558 -4.58 21.41 -18.44
C HIS A 558 -3.35 21.05 -17.58
N VAL A 559 -2.29 21.82 -17.70
CA VAL A 559 -1.10 21.73 -16.83
C VAL A 559 -1.01 23.03 -16.02
N GLY A 560 -1.01 22.89 -14.71
CA GLY A 560 -1.01 24.00 -13.76
C GLY A 560 0.18 24.00 -12.81
N SER A 561 0.16 24.91 -11.85
CA SER A 561 1.11 24.88 -10.72
C SER A 561 0.70 23.82 -9.69
N LYS A 562 1.64 23.45 -8.82
CA LYS A 562 1.42 22.46 -7.74
C LYS A 562 0.19 22.80 -6.88
N GLU A 563 -0.04 24.08 -6.60
CA GLU A 563 -1.13 24.55 -5.75
C GLU A 563 -2.50 24.44 -6.41
N GLN A 564 -2.53 24.50 -7.74
CA GLN A 564 -3.77 24.49 -8.53
C GLN A 564 -4.13 23.11 -9.07
N ALA A 565 -3.21 22.14 -8.96
CA ALA A 565 -3.41 20.83 -9.55
C ALA A 565 -4.46 20.00 -8.82
N ASP A 566 -5.23 19.26 -9.60
CA ASP A 566 -6.12 18.19 -9.17
C ASP A 566 -5.33 16.88 -9.01
N VAL A 567 -4.34 16.69 -9.88
CA VAL A 567 -3.47 15.51 -9.91
C VAL A 567 -2.02 15.95 -9.88
N MET A 568 -1.25 15.37 -8.96
CA MET A 568 0.20 15.52 -8.90
C MET A 568 0.87 14.19 -9.22
N ILE A 569 1.84 14.21 -10.11
CA ILE A 569 2.58 13.03 -10.52
C ILE A 569 4.05 13.20 -10.15
N ILE A 570 4.58 12.20 -9.45
CA ILE A 570 6.01 11.99 -9.24
C ILE A 570 6.34 10.70 -9.99
N ASP A 571 7.08 10.79 -11.09
CA ASP A 571 7.60 9.61 -11.74
C ASP A 571 9.11 9.50 -11.54
N THR A 572 9.61 8.29 -11.59
CA THR A 572 11.04 8.06 -11.54
C THR A 572 11.50 7.37 -12.82
N ASN A 573 12.59 7.87 -13.37
CA ASN A 573 13.34 7.22 -14.44
C ASN A 573 14.34 6.21 -13.84
N SER A 574 13.94 5.55 -12.78
CA SER A 574 14.77 4.57 -12.12
C SER A 574 14.90 3.35 -13.03
N THR A 575 16.10 2.77 -13.08
CA THR A 575 16.32 1.46 -13.73
C THR A 575 15.88 0.32 -12.81
N GLU A 576 15.02 0.62 -11.85
CA GLU A 576 14.64 -0.24 -10.76
C GLU A 576 13.25 -0.81 -11.01
N ASP A 577 13.09 -2.09 -10.73
CA ASP A 577 11.84 -2.79 -10.97
C ASP A 577 10.74 -2.41 -9.95
N HIS A 578 9.59 -3.05 -10.10
CA HIS A 578 8.40 -2.83 -9.28
C HIS A 578 8.65 -2.93 -7.76
N VAL A 579 9.42 -3.92 -7.32
CA VAL A 579 9.68 -4.16 -5.89
C VAL A 579 10.51 -3.03 -5.30
N LYS A 580 11.53 -2.59 -6.04
CA LYS A 580 12.37 -1.50 -5.61
C LYS A 580 11.65 -0.16 -5.67
N ALA A 581 10.80 0.05 -6.68
CA ALA A 581 9.92 1.21 -6.75
C ALA A 581 9.01 1.31 -5.52
N GLY A 582 8.49 0.18 -5.01
CA GLY A 582 7.72 0.16 -3.76
C GLY A 582 8.54 0.55 -2.55
N LYS A 583 9.80 0.11 -2.49
CA LYS A 583 10.73 0.56 -1.45
C LYS A 583 10.95 2.07 -1.52
N ASP A 584 11.22 2.60 -2.72
CA ASP A 584 11.45 4.03 -2.93
C ASP A 584 10.19 4.86 -2.63
N PHE A 585 9.01 4.34 -2.95
CA PHE A 585 7.74 4.98 -2.65
C PHE A 585 7.57 5.24 -1.15
N PHE A 586 7.77 4.22 -0.33
CA PHE A 586 7.69 4.31 1.13
C PHE A 586 9.01 4.73 1.79
N LEU A 587 9.98 5.21 1.03
CA LEU A 587 11.35 5.43 1.47
C LEU A 587 11.41 5.94 2.90
N LEU A 588 11.75 5.02 3.75
CA LEU A 588 12.20 5.12 5.12
C LEU A 588 12.00 6.48 5.77
N GLY A 589 10.77 6.72 6.20
CA GLY A 589 10.44 7.72 7.20
C GLY A 589 10.95 9.14 6.96
N GLY A 590 11.42 9.46 5.75
CA GLY A 590 11.91 10.79 5.43
C GLY A 590 10.81 11.69 4.90
N ILE A 591 10.83 12.97 5.27
CA ILE A 591 10.01 14.03 4.68
C ILE A 591 10.19 14.15 3.15
N THR A 592 11.13 13.42 2.59
CA THR A 592 11.48 13.39 1.17
C THR A 592 10.91 12.18 0.43
N SER A 593 10.29 11.22 1.13
CA SER A 593 9.69 10.06 0.46
C SER A 593 8.50 10.48 -0.42
N PRO A 594 8.31 9.85 -1.59
CA PRO A 594 7.22 10.19 -2.50
C PRO A 594 5.84 10.09 -1.87
N ASP A 595 5.57 9.02 -1.12
CA ASP A 595 4.31 8.82 -0.40
C ASP A 595 4.00 9.96 0.58
N TYR A 596 5.01 10.36 1.37
CA TYR A 596 4.86 11.47 2.32
C TYR A 596 4.65 12.81 1.64
N GLN A 597 5.43 13.11 0.57
CA GLN A 597 5.26 14.36 -0.17
C GLN A 597 3.88 14.45 -0.83
N LEU A 598 3.43 13.36 -1.44
CA LEU A 598 2.11 13.29 -2.06
C LEU A 598 1.00 13.36 -1.01
N MET A 599 1.13 12.65 0.10
CA MET A 599 0.16 12.67 1.20
C MET A 599 0.04 14.08 1.79
N LYS A 600 1.16 14.74 2.07
CA LYS A 600 1.17 16.12 2.55
C LYS A 600 0.45 17.05 1.58
N TRP A 601 0.78 16.95 0.29
CA TRP A 601 0.13 17.76 -0.75
C TRP A 601 -1.37 17.50 -0.85
N VAL A 602 -1.81 16.25 -0.76
CA VAL A 602 -3.24 15.89 -0.75
C VAL A 602 -3.94 16.49 0.46
N LEU A 603 -3.37 16.36 1.65
CA LEU A 603 -3.95 16.82 2.92
C LEU A 603 -4.02 18.35 3.06
N GLU A 604 -3.06 19.09 2.51
CA GLU A 604 -3.06 20.55 2.54
C GLU A 604 -4.31 21.14 1.84
N GLY A 605 -4.87 20.41 0.89
CA GLY A 605 -6.09 20.79 0.18
C GLY A 605 -5.87 21.88 -0.87
N LYS A 606 -6.88 22.14 -1.69
CA LYS A 606 -6.91 23.33 -2.54
C LYS A 606 -7.16 24.54 -1.63
N LYS A 607 -6.30 25.55 -1.74
CA LYS A 607 -6.56 26.83 -1.10
C LYS A 607 -7.71 27.54 -1.79
#